data_946178c7315252d232928a5a4871eba3
#
_entry.id   946178c7315252d232928a5a4871eba3
#
_cell.length_a   1.000
_cell.length_b   1.000
_cell.length_c   1.000
_cell.angle_alpha   90.00
_cell.angle_beta   90.00
_cell.angle_gamma   90.00
#
_symmetry.space_group_name_H-M   'P 1'
#
loop_
_entity.id
_entity.type
_entity.pdbx_description
1 polymer ?
#
loop_
_entity_poly.entity_id
_entity_poly.type
_entity_poly.pdbx_seq_one_letter_code
_entity_poly.pdbx_strand_id
1 'polypeptide(L)'
;MAKLMHKDDTGLDSLDPSTTTARDAAHFRAIIAARKAVDQANDDLRAAVKAARDAGDTWTTIGLALDTTRQAAYQRFGQAES
;
A
#
# COMPACT_ATOMS: atom_id res chain seq x y z
N MET A 1 -29.00 9.86 -14.84
CA MET A 1 -28.51 9.66 -14.47
C MET A 1 -27.83 9.36 -14.04
N ALA A 2 -27.91 9.44 -13.80
CA ALA A 2 -27.16 9.04 -13.15
C ALA A 2 -27.03 8.60 -12.58
N LYS A 3 -27.35 8.62 -12.35
CA LYS A 3 -27.07 8.11 -11.65
C LYS A 3 -26.72 7.28 -11.38
N LEU A 4 -26.91 7.03 -11.56
CA LEU A 4 -26.55 6.24 -11.29
C LEU A 4 -25.60 5.93 -11.14
N MET A 5 -25.37 6.19 -11.18
CA MET A 5 -24.50 5.96 -11.05
C MET A 5 -23.79 5.90 -10.29
N HIS A 6 -23.79 6.19 -9.93
CA HIS A 6 -23.10 6.34 -9.19
C HIS A 6 -22.75 5.82 -8.00
N LYS A 7 -23.34 5.88 -7.36
CA LYS A 7 -23.19 5.30 -6.06
C LYS A 7 -22.50 3.99 -6.07
N ASP A 8 -22.63 3.31 -7.11
CA ASP A 8 -21.84 2.12 -7.32
C ASP A 8 -20.37 2.41 -7.24
N ASP A 9 -20.00 3.63 -7.54
CA ASP A 9 -18.62 4.04 -7.52
C ASP A 9 -18.01 3.93 -6.15
N THR A 10 -18.80 4.14 -5.12
CA THR A 10 -18.28 4.04 -3.77
C THR A 10 -18.06 2.60 -3.35
N GLY A 11 -18.84 1.71 -3.87
CA GLY A 11 -18.75 0.31 -3.50
C GLY A 11 -19.30 -0.03 -2.13
N LEU A 12 -19.70 0.95 -1.36
CA LEU A 12 -20.18 0.69 -0.03
C LEU A 12 -21.49 -0.05 -0.02
N ASP A 13 -22.37 0.27 -0.95
CA ASP A 13 -23.65 -0.40 -1.03
C ASP A 13 -23.47 -1.87 -1.36
N SER A 14 -22.47 -2.19 -2.16
CA SER A 14 -22.24 -3.57 -2.55
C SER A 14 -21.67 -4.42 -1.43
N LEU A 15 -21.33 -3.79 -0.31
CA LEU A 15 -20.78 -4.51 0.83
C LEU A 15 -21.83 -4.85 1.88
N ASP A 16 -23.08 -4.62 1.58
CA ASP A 16 -24.16 -4.99 2.48
C ASP A 16 -24.18 -6.51 2.63
N PRO A 17 -23.95 -7.03 3.84
CA PRO A 17 -23.89 -8.47 4.02
C PRO A 17 -25.16 -9.21 3.60
N SER A 18 -26.29 -8.54 3.70
CA SER A 18 -27.56 -9.18 3.40
C SER A 18 -27.74 -9.40 1.90
N THR A 19 -26.97 -8.72 1.07
CA THR A 19 -27.10 -8.83 -0.38
C THR A 19 -25.85 -9.39 -1.04
N THR A 20 -24.78 -9.60 -0.28
CA THR A 20 -23.52 -10.07 -0.84
C THR A 20 -23.59 -11.57 -1.07
N THR A 21 -23.36 -12.00 -2.31
CA THR A 21 -23.33 -13.42 -2.62
C THR A 21 -22.02 -14.03 -2.12
N ALA A 22 -21.97 -15.36 -2.05
CA ALA A 22 -20.73 -16.03 -1.66
C ALA A 22 -19.58 -15.67 -2.59
N ARG A 23 -19.86 -15.54 -3.88
CA ARG A 23 -18.84 -15.16 -4.85
C ARG A 23 -18.33 -13.76 -4.57
N ASP A 24 -19.24 -12.82 -4.30
CA ASP A 24 -18.84 -11.45 -3.99
C ASP A 24 -18.06 -11.39 -2.70
N ALA A 25 -18.44 -12.20 -1.72
CA ALA A 25 -17.70 -12.25 -0.46
C ALA A 25 -16.29 -12.76 -0.66
N ALA A 26 -16.10 -13.72 -1.57
CA ALA A 26 -14.77 -14.23 -1.85
C ALA A 26 -13.89 -13.14 -2.45
N HIS A 27 -14.43 -12.38 -3.39
CA HIS A 27 -13.65 -11.29 -3.99
C HIS A 27 -13.36 -10.20 -2.97
N PHE A 28 -14.32 -9.89 -2.12
CA PHE A 28 -14.12 -8.91 -1.07
C PHE A 28 -12.97 -9.34 -0.14
N ARG A 29 -13.00 -10.59 0.28
CA ARG A 29 -11.93 -11.09 1.15
C ARG A 29 -10.58 -11.10 0.45
N ALA A 30 -10.57 -11.38 -0.85
CA ALA A 30 -9.32 -11.36 -1.61
C ALA A 30 -8.73 -9.97 -1.66
N ILE A 31 -9.56 -8.95 -1.79
CA ILE A 31 -9.08 -7.57 -1.79
C ILE A 31 -8.49 -7.21 -0.44
N ILE A 32 -9.16 -7.60 0.64
CA ILE A 32 -8.63 -7.33 1.99
C ILE A 32 -7.29 -8.02 2.17
N ALA A 33 -7.18 -9.27 1.75
CA ALA A 33 -5.94 -10.02 1.90
C ALA A 33 -4.81 -9.36 1.10
N ALA A 34 -5.12 -8.92 -0.12
CA ALA A 34 -4.12 -8.26 -0.96
C ALA A 34 -3.67 -6.93 -0.34
N ARG A 35 -4.61 -6.18 0.23
CA ARG A 35 -4.27 -4.92 0.87
C ARG A 35 -3.36 -5.15 2.08
N LYS A 36 -3.65 -6.19 2.86
CA LYS A 36 -2.78 -6.53 3.99
C LYS A 36 -1.39 -6.91 3.52
N ALA A 37 -1.30 -7.61 2.40
CA ALA A 37 0.00 -7.98 1.84
C ALA A 37 0.78 -6.74 1.43
N VAL A 38 0.11 -5.75 0.86
CA VAL A 38 0.76 -4.49 0.50
C VAL A 38 1.26 -3.78 1.76
N ASP A 39 0.43 -3.72 2.79
CA ASP A 39 0.83 -3.08 4.04
C ASP A 39 2.05 -3.77 4.63
N GLN A 40 2.06 -5.10 4.62
CA GLN A 40 3.20 -5.86 5.13
C GLN A 40 4.45 -5.59 4.30
N ALA A 41 4.30 -5.57 2.98
CA ALA A 41 5.43 -5.28 2.11
C ALA A 41 5.99 -3.88 2.36
N ASN A 42 5.12 -2.91 2.61
CA ASN A 42 5.58 -1.56 2.93
C ASN A 42 6.33 -1.53 4.26
N ASP A 43 5.88 -2.27 5.25
CA ASP A 43 6.59 -2.37 6.53
C ASP A 43 7.95 -3.04 6.33
N ASP A 44 7.99 -4.10 5.54
CA ASP A 44 9.24 -4.78 5.24
C ASP A 44 10.21 -3.84 4.52
N LEU A 45 9.69 -3.03 3.62
CA LEU A 45 10.51 -2.08 2.89
C LEU A 45 11.10 -1.03 3.83
N ARG A 46 10.30 -0.50 4.73
CA ARG A 46 10.79 0.47 5.70
C ARG A 46 11.87 -0.14 6.59
N ALA A 47 11.67 -1.38 7.02
CA ALA A 47 12.67 -2.06 7.84
C ALA A 47 13.97 -2.28 7.09
N ALA A 48 13.86 -2.64 5.80
CA ALA A 48 15.05 -2.86 4.98
C ALA A 48 15.83 -1.57 4.77
N VAL A 49 15.11 -0.46 4.53
CA VAL A 49 15.77 0.84 4.37
C VAL A 49 16.44 1.25 5.67
N LYS A 50 15.78 1.05 6.80
CA LYS A 50 16.37 1.38 8.09
C LYS A 50 17.64 0.56 8.32
N ALA A 51 17.60 -0.73 8.03
CA ALA A 51 18.77 -1.58 8.19
C ALA A 51 19.91 -1.12 7.29
N ALA A 52 19.60 -0.70 6.07
CA ALA A 52 20.61 -0.20 5.16
C ALA A 52 21.25 1.08 5.70
N ARG A 53 20.43 2.00 6.23
CA ARG A 53 20.96 3.22 6.82
C ARG A 53 21.83 2.92 8.03
N ASP A 54 21.38 1.99 8.87
CA ASP A 54 22.16 1.61 10.05
C ASP A 54 23.49 0.98 9.64
N ALA A 55 23.54 0.34 8.51
CA ALA A 55 24.78 -0.26 7.98
C ALA A 55 25.66 0.75 7.26
N GLY A 56 25.19 1.97 7.10
CA GLY A 56 26.01 3.02 6.49
C GLY A 56 25.71 3.32 5.05
N ASP A 57 24.69 2.71 4.47
CA ASP A 57 24.37 2.97 3.07
C ASP A 57 23.85 4.39 2.89
N THR A 58 24.24 5.00 1.78
CA THR A 58 23.82 6.36 1.47
C THR A 58 22.43 6.37 0.87
N TRP A 59 21.80 7.55 0.92
CA TRP A 59 20.51 7.72 0.26
C TRP A 59 20.62 7.55 -1.25
N THR A 60 21.78 7.84 -1.83
CA THR A 60 21.97 7.58 -3.26
C THR A 60 21.87 6.10 -3.55
N THR A 61 22.55 5.27 -2.76
CA THR A 61 22.50 3.82 -2.94
C THR A 61 21.09 3.29 -2.71
N ILE A 62 20.43 3.77 -1.66
CA ILE A 62 19.07 3.34 -1.35
C ILE A 62 18.12 3.75 -2.47
N GLY A 63 18.29 4.97 -2.99
CA GLY A 63 17.46 5.42 -4.11
C GLY A 63 17.61 4.54 -5.33
N LEU A 64 18.85 4.12 -5.62
CA LEU A 64 19.06 3.20 -6.74
C LEU A 64 18.31 1.89 -6.53
N ALA A 65 18.36 1.35 -5.32
CA ALA A 65 17.67 0.10 -5.02
C ALA A 65 16.16 0.25 -5.14
N LEU A 66 15.64 1.42 -4.82
CA LEU A 66 14.21 1.71 -4.89
C LEU A 66 13.78 2.18 -6.29
N ASP A 67 14.74 2.29 -7.21
CA ASP A 67 14.46 2.80 -8.56
C ASP A 67 13.92 4.23 -8.48
N THR A 68 14.56 5.05 -7.67
CA THR A 68 14.16 6.44 -7.49
C THR A 68 15.40 7.29 -7.21
N THR A 69 15.19 8.59 -7.03
CA THR A 69 16.29 9.50 -6.76
C THR A 69 16.63 9.50 -5.27
N ARG A 70 17.84 10.01 -4.96
CA ARG A 70 18.26 10.17 -3.57
C ARG A 70 17.28 11.03 -2.79
N GLN A 71 16.84 12.13 -3.39
CA GLN A 71 15.94 13.04 -2.69
C GLN A 71 14.60 12.40 -2.41
N ALA A 72 14.05 11.68 -3.40
CA ALA A 72 12.75 11.03 -3.21
C ALA A 72 12.85 9.94 -2.15
N ALA A 73 13.95 9.18 -2.13
CA ALA A 73 14.13 8.16 -1.11
C ALA A 73 14.22 8.79 0.27
N TYR A 74 14.95 9.88 0.39
CA TYR A 74 15.06 10.56 1.65
C TYR A 74 13.71 11.10 2.12
N GLN A 75 12.95 11.70 1.21
CA GLN A 75 11.64 12.25 1.58
C GLN A 75 10.69 11.18 2.05
N ARG A 76 10.79 10.01 1.43
CA ARG A 76 9.87 8.92 1.77
C ARG A 76 10.24 8.23 3.09
N PHE A 77 11.53 8.04 3.34
CA PHE A 77 11.98 7.24 4.46
C PHE A 77 12.82 7.99 5.48
N GLY A 78 13.42 9.12 5.08
CA GLY A 78 14.38 9.81 5.94
C GLY A 78 13.77 10.40 7.19
N GLN A 79 12.52 10.80 7.12
CA GLN A 79 11.89 11.42 8.28
C GLN A 79 11.72 10.42 9.42
N ALA A 80 11.65 9.16 9.11
CA ALA A 80 11.53 8.14 10.14
C ALA A 80 12.80 8.01 10.96
N GLU A 81 13.91 8.53 10.46
CA GLU A 81 15.18 8.50 11.18
C GLU A 81 15.27 9.57 12.23
N SER A 82 14.45 10.58 12.09
CA SER A 82 14.48 11.69 13.04
C SER A 82 13.84 11.29 14.34
#